data_65c709be8882e984327492deabfb2727
#
_entry.id   65c709be8882e984327492deabfb2727
#
_cell.length_a   1.000
_cell.length_b   1.000
_cell.length_c   1.000
_cell.angle_alpha   90.00
_cell.angle_beta   90.00
_cell.angle_gamma   90.00
#
_symmetry.space_group_name_H-M   'P 1'
#
loop_
_entity.id
_entity.type
_entity.pdbx_description
1 polymer ?
#
loop_
_entity_poly.entity_id
_entity_poly.type
_entity_poly.pdbx_seq_one_letter_code
_entity_poly.pdbx_strand_id
1 'polypeptide(L)'
;DSGNYDFESKQINELENLFTKSDLIKFAKSLPTKNDINIDISTIKDFIDSTEKIYNEKYNLLDEDEVPVEERSLLDNLKIFLKYSFLIILTSIMICVLIFGYYPVKDTILLNPTKQLLSKDWYTSQYGSPPVELKTPNILARVNDSIENNKFEMGNFEDSFFLSLDFKDIIQSENPANIDNLKNELINQFQNLGSKNILVKDDQFSIKSGDIGLRFYGSLDIEKNNDLIRSNFTSVILPYDKKTITLTIVYRDNDRYADKIESKILESFDIIKEL
;
A
#
# COMPACT_ATOMS: atom_id res chain seq x y z
N ASP A 1 7.52 9.18 -25.85
CA ASP A 1 6.27 9.38 -26.60
C ASP A 1 5.22 8.45 -26.07
N SER A 2 4.30 8.97 -25.26
CA SER A 2 3.14 8.26 -24.77
C SER A 2 2.17 8.10 -25.94
N GLY A 3 2.15 6.91 -26.54
CA GLY A 3 1.18 6.57 -27.56
C GLY A 3 -0.22 6.65 -26.99
N ASN A 4 -0.91 7.74 -27.26
CA ASN A 4 -2.32 7.91 -26.95
C ASN A 4 -3.08 6.96 -27.89
N TYR A 5 -3.56 5.83 -27.36
CA TYR A 5 -4.50 4.97 -28.05
C TYR A 5 -5.89 5.57 -27.81
N ASP A 6 -6.49 6.20 -28.83
CA ASP A 6 -7.87 6.69 -28.81
C ASP A 6 -8.82 5.49 -28.85
N PHE A 7 -9.00 4.84 -27.69
CA PHE A 7 -10.13 3.93 -27.51
C PHE A 7 -11.40 4.75 -27.35
N GLU A 8 -12.45 4.37 -28.05
CA GLU A 8 -13.75 4.98 -27.85
C GLU A 8 -14.16 4.82 -26.38
N SER A 9 -14.55 5.90 -25.72
CA SER A 9 -14.98 5.93 -24.31
C SER A 9 -16.02 4.86 -23.97
N LYS A 10 -16.78 4.42 -24.97
CA LYS A 10 -17.77 3.34 -24.89
C LYS A 10 -17.10 1.98 -24.60
N GLN A 11 -16.03 1.65 -25.29
CA GLN A 11 -15.34 0.36 -25.14
C GLN A 11 -14.64 0.22 -23.78
N ILE A 12 -14.07 1.31 -23.30
CA ILE A 12 -13.48 1.36 -21.95
C ILE A 12 -14.56 1.15 -20.88
N ASN A 13 -15.71 1.82 -21.02
CA ASN A 13 -16.83 1.67 -20.09
C ASN A 13 -17.42 0.25 -20.11
N GLU A 14 -17.52 -0.39 -21.27
CA GLU A 14 -18.02 -1.77 -21.41
C GLU A 14 -17.07 -2.77 -20.71
N LEU A 15 -15.75 -2.57 -20.83
CA LEU A 15 -14.73 -3.38 -20.16
C LEU A 15 -14.78 -3.18 -18.64
N GLU A 16 -14.91 -1.95 -18.18
CA GLU A 16 -15.03 -1.59 -16.76
C GLU A 16 -16.29 -2.18 -16.11
N ASN A 17 -17.41 -2.17 -16.83
CA ASN A 17 -18.64 -2.82 -16.42
C ASN A 17 -18.49 -4.35 -16.33
N LEU A 18 -17.76 -4.97 -17.26
CA LEU A 18 -17.48 -6.40 -17.25
C LEU A 18 -16.62 -6.81 -16.04
N PHE A 19 -15.61 -6.03 -15.70
CA PHE A 19 -14.79 -6.27 -14.51
C PHE A 19 -15.59 -6.07 -13.22
N THR A 20 -16.41 -5.01 -13.14
CA THR A 20 -17.29 -4.75 -11.99
C THR A 20 -18.31 -5.88 -11.80
N LYS A 21 -18.89 -6.39 -12.88
CA LYS A 21 -19.83 -7.52 -12.87
C LYS A 21 -19.14 -8.82 -12.42
N SER A 22 -17.91 -9.06 -12.88
CA SER A 22 -17.09 -10.22 -12.46
C SER A 22 -16.79 -10.19 -10.96
N ASP A 23 -16.51 -9.01 -10.42
CA ASP A 23 -16.30 -8.82 -8.98
C ASP A 23 -17.59 -9.06 -8.17
N LEU A 24 -18.75 -8.59 -8.66
CA LEU A 24 -20.05 -8.86 -8.05
C LEU A 24 -20.40 -10.36 -8.03
N ILE A 25 -20.13 -11.09 -9.11
CA ILE A 25 -20.32 -12.54 -9.18
C ILE A 25 -19.45 -13.24 -8.14
N LYS A 26 -18.20 -12.83 -8.01
CA LYS A 26 -17.24 -13.42 -7.08
C LYS A 26 -17.60 -13.18 -5.61
N PHE A 27 -18.13 -12.00 -5.27
CA PHE A 27 -18.37 -11.61 -3.88
C PHE A 27 -19.83 -11.73 -3.45
N ALA A 28 -20.80 -11.59 -4.36
CA ALA A 28 -22.23 -11.66 -4.05
C ALA A 28 -22.86 -13.06 -4.23
N LYS A 29 -22.08 -14.10 -4.60
CA LYS A 29 -22.55 -15.46 -4.88
C LYS A 29 -23.68 -15.53 -5.93
N SER A 30 -23.83 -14.52 -6.79
CA SER A 30 -24.76 -14.58 -7.89
C SER A 30 -24.17 -15.42 -9.01
N LEU A 31 -24.92 -16.43 -9.47
CA LEU A 31 -24.49 -17.26 -10.60
C LEU A 31 -24.89 -16.56 -11.91
N PRO A 32 -23.94 -16.29 -12.83
CA PRO A 32 -24.25 -15.71 -14.13
C PRO A 32 -25.06 -16.72 -14.97
N THR A 33 -25.99 -16.22 -15.77
CA THR A 33 -26.71 -17.04 -16.74
C THR A 33 -25.81 -17.36 -17.93
N LYS A 34 -26.14 -18.43 -18.70
CA LYS A 34 -25.42 -18.74 -19.95
C LYS A 34 -25.43 -17.58 -20.94
N ASN A 35 -26.51 -16.80 -20.94
CA ASN A 35 -26.63 -15.62 -21.81
C ASN A 35 -25.66 -14.51 -21.37
N ASP A 36 -25.51 -14.29 -20.08
CA ASP A 36 -24.56 -13.30 -19.54
C ASP A 36 -23.12 -13.65 -19.92
N ILE A 37 -22.75 -14.93 -19.82
CA ILE A 37 -21.42 -15.42 -20.20
C ILE A 37 -21.16 -15.21 -21.69
N ASN A 38 -22.15 -15.48 -22.57
CA ASN A 38 -21.99 -15.27 -24.00
C ASN A 38 -21.84 -13.78 -24.36
N ILE A 39 -22.58 -12.91 -23.69
CA ILE A 39 -22.43 -11.45 -23.87
C ILE A 39 -21.04 -11.01 -23.43
N ASP A 40 -20.59 -11.45 -22.27
CA ASP A 40 -19.28 -11.10 -21.74
C ASP A 40 -18.13 -11.57 -22.67
N ILE A 41 -18.25 -12.78 -23.24
CA ILE A 41 -17.30 -13.29 -24.25
C ILE A 41 -17.33 -12.46 -25.53
N SER A 42 -18.52 -12.05 -26.02
CA SER A 42 -18.59 -11.20 -27.21
C SER A 42 -17.97 -9.83 -26.96
N THR A 43 -18.20 -9.21 -25.82
CA THR A 43 -17.60 -7.93 -25.45
C THR A 43 -16.07 -7.98 -25.43
N ILE A 44 -15.50 -9.08 -24.89
CA ILE A 44 -14.05 -9.28 -24.90
C ILE A 44 -13.51 -9.45 -26.32
N LYS A 45 -14.22 -10.21 -27.17
CA LYS A 45 -13.84 -10.39 -28.58
C LYS A 45 -13.85 -9.05 -29.34
N ASP A 46 -14.94 -8.31 -29.23
CA ASP A 46 -15.09 -7.02 -29.89
C ASP A 46 -13.98 -6.03 -29.46
N PHE A 47 -13.58 -6.08 -28.18
CA PHE A 47 -12.46 -5.27 -27.69
C PHE A 47 -11.11 -5.71 -28.32
N ILE A 48 -10.87 -7.02 -28.41
CA ILE A 48 -9.63 -7.55 -29.03
C ILE A 48 -9.57 -7.18 -30.52
N ASP A 49 -10.67 -7.36 -31.25
CA ASP A 49 -10.76 -7.07 -32.70
C ASP A 49 -10.60 -5.57 -32.97
N SER A 50 -11.19 -4.70 -32.13
CA SER A 50 -11.00 -3.25 -32.25
C SER A 50 -9.58 -2.82 -31.93
N THR A 51 -8.93 -3.43 -30.93
CA THR A 51 -7.52 -3.19 -30.61
C THR A 51 -6.60 -3.60 -31.76
N GLU A 52 -6.88 -4.75 -32.37
CA GLU A 52 -6.15 -5.22 -33.55
C GLU A 52 -6.31 -4.25 -34.74
N LYS A 53 -7.51 -3.73 -34.95
CA LYS A 53 -7.80 -2.78 -36.02
C LYS A 53 -7.05 -1.45 -35.82
N ILE A 54 -7.13 -0.88 -34.60
CA ILE A 54 -6.40 0.37 -34.25
C ILE A 54 -4.89 0.17 -34.43
N TYR A 55 -4.38 -0.98 -33.99
CA TYR A 55 -2.95 -1.31 -34.15
C TYR A 55 -2.57 -1.39 -35.63
N ASN A 56 -3.35 -2.09 -36.45
CA ASN A 56 -3.10 -2.25 -37.89
C ASN A 56 -3.22 -0.92 -38.60
N GLU A 57 -4.21 -0.08 -38.31
CA GLU A 57 -4.37 1.25 -38.90
C GLU A 57 -3.20 2.18 -38.51
N LYS A 58 -2.69 2.11 -37.30
CA LYS A 58 -1.59 2.97 -36.83
C LYS A 58 -0.23 2.59 -37.44
N TYR A 59 -0.01 1.30 -37.69
CA TYR A 59 1.28 0.79 -38.18
C TYR A 59 1.32 0.47 -39.68
N ASN A 60 0.17 0.41 -40.39
CA ASN A 60 0.10 0.30 -41.83
C ASN A 60 0.26 1.63 -42.58
N LEU A 61 0.50 2.74 -41.87
CA LEU A 61 0.79 4.05 -42.44
C LEU A 61 2.28 4.28 -42.82
N LEU A 62 3.13 3.26 -42.62
CA LEU A 62 4.48 3.30 -43.17
C LEU A 62 4.41 2.66 -44.55
N ASP A 63 4.62 3.49 -45.59
CA ASP A 63 4.64 3.10 -47.00
C ASP A 63 5.40 1.77 -47.18
N GLU A 64 4.68 0.76 -47.71
CA GLU A 64 5.23 -0.58 -47.98
C GLU A 64 6.36 -0.59 -49.01
N ASP A 65 6.63 0.53 -49.68
CA ASP A 65 7.47 0.56 -50.87
C ASP A 65 8.98 0.77 -50.65
N GLU A 66 9.43 1.04 -49.38
CA GLU A 66 10.83 1.37 -49.13
C GLU A 66 11.63 0.38 -48.29
N VAL A 67 11.03 -0.73 -47.77
CA VAL A 67 11.75 -1.70 -46.93
C VAL A 67 12.20 -2.90 -47.77
N PRO A 68 13.50 -3.26 -47.77
CA PRO A 68 14.01 -4.48 -48.46
C PRO A 68 13.24 -5.73 -48.04
N VAL A 69 12.99 -6.66 -48.97
CA VAL A 69 12.15 -7.85 -48.73
C VAL A 69 12.65 -8.72 -47.57
N GLU A 70 13.95 -8.75 -47.29
CA GLU A 70 14.52 -9.49 -46.14
C GLU A 70 14.22 -8.80 -44.79
N GLU A 71 14.24 -7.46 -44.74
CA GLU A 71 13.89 -6.72 -43.52
C GLU A 71 12.39 -6.77 -43.24
N ARG A 72 11.54 -6.80 -44.27
CA ARG A 72 10.09 -6.98 -44.15
C ARG A 72 9.77 -8.33 -43.53
N SER A 73 10.44 -9.39 -43.95
CA SER A 73 10.26 -10.75 -43.41
C SER A 73 10.65 -10.83 -41.92
N LEU A 74 11.73 -10.17 -41.51
CA LEU A 74 12.17 -10.11 -40.11
C LEU A 74 11.21 -9.30 -39.25
N LEU A 75 10.74 -8.17 -39.73
CA LEU A 75 9.76 -7.30 -39.03
C LEU A 75 8.41 -8.01 -38.84
N ASP A 76 7.94 -8.72 -39.89
CA ASP A 76 6.67 -9.45 -39.80
C ASP A 76 6.77 -10.65 -38.85
N ASN A 77 7.89 -11.37 -38.88
CA ASN A 77 8.15 -12.44 -37.88
C ASN A 77 8.25 -11.88 -36.47
N LEU A 78 8.84 -10.68 -36.29
CA LEU A 78 8.89 -10.01 -34.99
C LEU A 78 7.51 -9.57 -34.50
N LYS A 79 6.66 -9.02 -35.38
CA LYS A 79 5.26 -8.66 -35.07
C LYS A 79 4.45 -9.88 -34.64
N ILE A 80 4.56 -10.98 -35.37
CA ILE A 80 3.91 -12.24 -35.05
C ILE A 80 4.38 -12.77 -33.70
N PHE A 81 5.68 -12.77 -33.44
CA PHE A 81 6.25 -13.17 -32.15
C PHE A 81 5.76 -12.30 -31.00
N LEU A 82 5.73 -10.97 -31.17
CA LEU A 82 5.22 -10.04 -30.16
C LEU A 82 3.73 -10.25 -29.89
N LYS A 83 2.92 -10.50 -30.95
CA LYS A 83 1.48 -10.78 -30.80
C LYS A 83 1.23 -12.04 -29.95
N TYR A 84 1.92 -13.15 -30.25
CA TYR A 84 1.75 -14.38 -29.50
C TYR A 84 2.35 -14.31 -28.10
N SER A 85 3.47 -13.64 -27.90
CA SER A 85 4.05 -13.44 -26.58
C SER A 85 3.13 -12.60 -25.70
N PHE A 86 2.52 -11.54 -26.22
CA PHE A 86 1.53 -10.74 -25.51
C PHE A 86 0.30 -11.56 -25.10
N LEU A 87 -0.22 -12.39 -26.00
CA LEU A 87 -1.35 -13.28 -25.73
C LEU A 87 -1.02 -14.27 -24.61
N ILE A 88 0.18 -14.87 -24.64
CA ILE A 88 0.64 -15.80 -23.60
C ILE A 88 0.76 -15.10 -22.25
N ILE A 89 1.31 -13.88 -22.20
CA ILE A 89 1.41 -13.09 -20.97
C ILE A 89 0.01 -12.78 -20.43
N LEU A 90 -0.91 -12.34 -21.28
CA LEU A 90 -2.27 -11.98 -20.88
C LEU A 90 -3.02 -13.20 -20.32
N THR A 91 -2.94 -14.35 -21.01
CA THR A 91 -3.56 -15.60 -20.53
C THR A 91 -2.93 -16.10 -19.23
N SER A 92 -1.61 -15.96 -19.07
CA SER A 92 -0.92 -16.30 -17.83
C SER A 92 -1.37 -15.42 -16.65
N ILE A 93 -1.50 -14.11 -16.87
CA ILE A 93 -2.03 -13.17 -15.85
C ILE A 93 -3.46 -13.59 -15.47
N MET A 94 -4.30 -13.90 -16.47
CA MET A 94 -5.70 -14.29 -16.24
C MET A 94 -5.79 -15.58 -15.40
N ILE A 95 -4.96 -16.57 -15.69
CA ILE A 95 -4.85 -17.81 -14.91
C ILE A 95 -4.39 -17.50 -13.47
N CYS A 96 -3.39 -16.64 -13.30
CA CYS A 96 -2.94 -16.21 -11.98
C CYS A 96 -4.05 -15.49 -11.19
N VAL A 97 -4.87 -14.65 -11.85
CA VAL A 97 -6.03 -14.00 -11.22
C VAL A 97 -7.08 -15.02 -10.78
N LEU A 98 -7.34 -16.06 -11.58
CA LEU A 98 -8.28 -17.12 -11.21
C LEU A 98 -7.81 -17.96 -10.02
N ILE A 99 -6.51 -18.23 -9.93
CA ILE A 99 -5.93 -19.05 -8.84
C ILE A 99 -5.75 -18.25 -7.56
N PHE A 100 -5.13 -17.09 -7.65
CA PHE A 100 -4.70 -16.28 -6.50
C PHE A 100 -5.66 -15.13 -6.14
N GLY A 101 -6.58 -14.79 -7.07
CA GLY A 101 -7.45 -13.63 -6.96
C GLY A 101 -6.84 -12.36 -7.55
N TYR A 102 -7.70 -11.41 -7.87
CA TYR A 102 -7.33 -10.15 -8.53
C TYR A 102 -6.32 -9.31 -7.73
N TYR A 103 -6.63 -9.07 -6.45
CA TYR A 103 -5.81 -8.17 -5.62
C TYR A 103 -4.35 -8.64 -5.41
N PRO A 104 -4.08 -9.91 -5.04
CA PRO A 104 -2.70 -10.38 -4.91
C PRO A 104 -1.90 -10.29 -6.20
N VAL A 105 -2.53 -10.55 -7.35
CA VAL A 105 -1.88 -10.45 -8.66
C VAL A 105 -1.59 -8.99 -9.01
N LYS A 106 -2.59 -8.11 -8.91
CA LYS A 106 -2.44 -6.67 -9.11
C LYS A 106 -1.29 -6.11 -8.25
N ASP A 107 -1.32 -6.41 -6.94
CA ASP A 107 -0.34 -5.86 -6.00
C ASP A 107 1.07 -6.42 -6.22
N THR A 108 1.20 -7.59 -6.87
CA THR A 108 2.49 -8.14 -7.31
C THR A 108 3.00 -7.43 -8.55
N ILE A 109 2.14 -7.26 -9.55
CA ILE A 109 2.50 -6.61 -10.83
C ILE A 109 2.84 -5.13 -10.61
N LEU A 110 2.06 -4.43 -9.77
CA LEU A 110 2.27 -3.02 -9.46
C LEU A 110 3.33 -2.78 -8.39
N LEU A 111 4.05 -3.83 -7.95
CA LEU A 111 5.11 -3.74 -6.95
C LEU A 111 4.66 -2.98 -5.69
N ASN A 112 3.50 -3.34 -5.14
CA ASN A 112 2.95 -2.68 -3.96
C ASN A 112 4.00 -2.62 -2.83
N PRO A 113 4.36 -1.41 -2.31
CA PRO A 113 5.47 -1.25 -1.37
C PRO A 113 5.25 -1.98 -0.04
N THR A 114 4.03 -1.97 0.48
CA THR A 114 3.71 -2.62 1.77
C THR A 114 3.67 -4.14 1.65
N LYS A 115 3.27 -4.68 0.48
CA LYS A 115 3.42 -6.11 0.19
C LYS A 115 4.90 -6.53 0.19
N GLN A 116 5.75 -5.71 -0.43
CA GLN A 116 7.20 -5.96 -0.41
C GLN A 116 7.75 -5.92 1.01
N LEU A 117 7.36 -4.92 1.82
CA LEU A 117 7.75 -4.83 3.23
C LEU A 117 7.31 -6.07 4.03
N LEU A 118 6.07 -6.52 3.85
CA LEU A 118 5.55 -7.69 4.56
C LEU A 118 6.31 -8.98 4.20
N SER A 119 6.77 -9.10 2.95
CA SER A 119 7.47 -10.29 2.43
C SER A 119 8.97 -10.32 2.72
N LYS A 120 9.56 -9.22 3.23
CA LYS A 120 10.97 -9.19 3.64
C LYS A 120 11.25 -10.05 4.86
N ASP A 121 12.52 -10.30 5.12
CA ASP A 121 12.97 -10.84 6.39
C ASP A 121 12.72 -9.82 7.50
N TRP A 122 12.25 -10.30 8.64
CA TRP A 122 11.92 -9.47 9.79
C TRP A 122 13.01 -9.56 10.85
N TYR A 123 13.51 -8.41 11.27
CA TYR A 123 14.58 -8.28 12.23
C TYR A 123 14.02 -7.92 13.60
N THR A 124 14.45 -8.65 14.63
CA THR A 124 14.21 -8.28 16.03
C THR A 124 15.37 -7.40 16.46
N SER A 125 15.11 -6.18 16.85
CA SER A 125 16.11 -5.18 17.24
C SER A 125 15.70 -4.47 18.51
N GLN A 126 16.70 -3.97 19.25
CA GLN A 126 16.52 -3.23 20.48
C GLN A 126 16.84 -1.76 20.26
N TYR A 127 16.04 -0.87 20.79
CA TYR A 127 16.15 0.57 20.60
C TYR A 127 16.05 1.30 21.92
N GLY A 128 16.84 2.37 22.05
CA GLY A 128 16.73 3.33 23.15
C GLY A 128 17.20 2.86 24.52
N SER A 129 16.83 3.64 25.54
CA SER A 129 17.01 3.33 26.96
C SER A 129 15.81 3.87 27.72
N PRO A 130 14.97 3.01 28.32
CA PRO A 130 15.10 1.54 28.43
C PRO A 130 15.09 0.85 27.05
N PRO A 131 15.67 -0.38 26.94
CA PRO A 131 15.71 -1.10 25.70
C PRO A 131 14.31 -1.60 25.31
N VAL A 132 13.83 -1.12 24.18
CA VAL A 132 12.56 -1.55 23.58
C VAL A 132 12.85 -2.54 22.46
N GLU A 133 12.28 -3.72 22.55
CA GLU A 133 12.35 -4.73 21.51
C GLU A 133 11.21 -4.56 20.51
N LEU A 134 11.57 -4.52 19.23
CA LEU A 134 10.62 -4.50 18.11
C LEU A 134 11.06 -5.47 17.03
N LYS A 135 10.10 -6.15 16.42
CA LYS A 135 10.28 -6.93 15.21
C LYS A 135 9.73 -6.17 14.02
N THR A 136 10.62 -5.76 13.10
CA THR A 136 10.29 -4.89 11.98
C THR A 136 10.88 -5.40 10.66
N PRO A 137 10.27 -5.06 9.48
CA PRO A 137 10.78 -5.50 8.18
C PRO A 137 12.07 -4.80 7.74
N ASN A 138 12.41 -3.69 8.36
CA ASN A 138 13.70 -2.99 8.22
C ASN A 138 14.10 -2.46 9.60
N ILE A 139 15.41 -2.30 9.82
CA ILE A 139 15.94 -1.68 11.04
C ILE A 139 15.59 -0.20 11.04
N LEU A 140 15.14 0.34 12.17
CA LEU A 140 14.84 1.76 12.31
C LEU A 140 16.15 2.55 12.36
N ALA A 141 16.17 3.63 11.61
CA ALA A 141 17.29 4.57 11.61
C ALA A 141 17.11 5.60 12.73
N ARG A 142 18.20 5.95 13.40
CA ARG A 142 18.19 7.01 14.41
C ARG A 142 18.08 8.37 13.72
N VAL A 143 17.15 9.20 14.16
CA VAL A 143 17.01 10.58 13.67
C VAL A 143 17.87 11.51 14.53
N ASN A 144 18.81 12.21 13.88
CA ASN A 144 19.81 13.04 14.58
C ASN A 144 19.38 14.52 14.74
N ASP A 145 18.10 14.79 15.01
CA ASP A 145 17.61 16.18 15.06
C ASP A 145 17.87 16.93 16.37
N SER A 146 18.23 16.23 17.45
CA SER A 146 18.67 16.89 18.69
C SER A 146 19.35 15.89 19.63
N ILE A 147 20.25 16.42 20.48
CA ILE A 147 20.98 15.63 21.49
C ILE A 147 20.04 15.03 22.55
N GLU A 148 18.82 15.58 22.69
CA GLU A 148 17.87 15.23 23.75
C GLU A 148 16.81 14.20 23.30
N ASN A 149 16.55 14.01 22.01
CA ASN A 149 15.51 13.11 21.54
C ASN A 149 16.09 11.82 20.95
N ASN A 150 15.89 10.72 21.67
CA ASN A 150 16.16 9.38 21.15
C ASN A 150 14.99 8.94 20.27
N LYS A 151 15.01 9.31 18.98
CA LYS A 151 13.98 8.99 18.02
C LYS A 151 14.52 8.06 16.94
N PHE A 152 13.75 7.03 16.62
CA PHE A 152 14.08 6.05 15.59
C PHE A 152 12.92 5.95 14.59
N GLU A 153 13.23 5.93 13.29
CA GLU A 153 12.22 5.94 12.24
C GLU A 153 12.51 4.94 11.14
N MET A 154 11.44 4.49 10.48
CA MET A 154 11.46 3.70 9.26
C MET A 154 10.46 4.29 8.27
N GLY A 155 10.95 4.67 7.08
CA GLY A 155 10.17 5.38 6.07
C GLY A 155 10.02 6.87 6.37
N ASN A 156 9.27 7.57 5.51
CA ASN A 156 8.91 8.98 5.71
C ASN A 156 7.41 9.07 5.98
N PHE A 157 6.99 10.13 6.67
CA PHE A 157 5.59 10.33 7.05
C PHE A 157 4.62 10.32 5.85
N GLU A 158 5.09 10.76 4.67
CA GLU A 158 4.31 10.79 3.42
C GLU A 158 4.35 9.46 2.63
N ASP A 159 5.09 8.46 3.09
CA ASP A 159 5.22 7.17 2.42
C ASP A 159 3.97 6.28 2.61
N SER A 160 3.97 5.12 1.98
CA SER A 160 2.87 4.15 2.13
C SER A 160 2.82 3.53 3.51
N PHE A 161 3.95 3.50 4.22
CA PHE A 161 4.10 3.00 5.57
C PHE A 161 5.21 3.75 6.30
N PHE A 162 4.90 4.26 7.46
CA PHE A 162 5.80 4.98 8.35
C PHE A 162 5.74 4.39 9.75
N LEU A 163 6.87 4.29 10.41
CA LEU A 163 7.02 3.85 11.79
C LEU A 163 8.00 4.76 12.52
N SER A 164 7.61 5.26 13.67
CA SER A 164 8.44 6.07 14.56
C SER A 164 8.39 5.52 15.98
N LEU A 165 9.55 5.42 16.62
CA LEU A 165 9.72 5.11 18.03
C LEU A 165 10.44 6.27 18.71
N ASP A 166 9.79 6.94 19.64
CA ASP A 166 10.28 8.14 20.32
C ASP A 166 10.38 7.91 21.83
N PHE A 167 11.46 8.44 22.43
CA PHE A 167 11.72 8.36 23.88
C PHE A 167 11.86 9.78 24.43
N LYS A 168 10.89 10.22 25.20
CA LYS A 168 10.88 11.55 25.84
C LYS A 168 10.99 11.42 27.34
N ASP A 169 11.77 12.27 27.98
CA ASP A 169 11.80 12.37 29.43
C ASP A 169 10.47 12.95 29.94
N ILE A 170 9.92 12.37 30.99
CA ILE A 170 8.73 12.90 31.68
C ILE A 170 9.17 14.16 32.43
N ILE A 171 8.83 15.32 31.88
CA ILE A 171 8.90 16.56 32.66
C ILE A 171 7.81 16.42 33.73
N GLN A 172 8.21 16.39 35.01
CA GLN A 172 7.28 16.36 36.14
C GLN A 172 6.40 17.61 36.09
N SER A 173 5.30 17.55 35.35
CA SER A 173 4.22 18.50 35.47
C SER A 173 3.30 18.00 36.61
N GLU A 174 2.90 18.90 37.48
CA GLU A 174 2.10 18.62 38.69
C GLU A 174 0.71 18.01 38.43
N ASN A 175 0.34 17.78 37.17
CA ASN A 175 -0.91 17.12 36.79
C ASN A 175 -0.66 15.71 36.22
N PRO A 176 -1.38 14.69 36.74
CA PRO A 176 -1.37 13.38 36.11
C PRO A 176 -1.75 13.51 34.64
N ALA A 177 -1.04 12.80 33.78
CA ALA A 177 -1.26 12.84 32.33
C ALA A 177 -2.75 12.56 32.02
N ASN A 178 -3.49 13.61 31.74
CA ASN A 178 -4.89 13.47 31.34
C ASN A 178 -4.90 12.93 29.89
N ILE A 179 -5.71 11.91 29.63
CA ILE A 179 -5.88 11.30 28.30
C ILE A 179 -6.18 12.35 27.25
N ASP A 180 -7.00 13.35 27.58
CA ASP A 180 -7.33 14.45 26.64
C ASP A 180 -6.11 15.32 26.31
N ASN A 181 -5.19 15.54 27.25
CA ASN A 181 -3.96 16.29 26.99
C ASN A 181 -3.03 15.51 26.04
N LEU A 182 -2.83 14.21 26.28
CA LEU A 182 -2.03 13.35 25.39
C LEU A 182 -2.63 13.26 23.98
N LYS A 183 -3.95 13.17 23.89
CA LYS A 183 -4.67 13.18 22.63
C LYS A 183 -4.48 14.49 21.86
N ASN A 184 -4.60 15.62 22.56
CA ASN A 184 -4.40 16.93 21.95
C ASN A 184 -2.93 17.14 21.51
N GLU A 185 -1.97 16.67 22.30
CA GLU A 185 -0.55 16.70 21.93
C GLU A 185 -0.30 15.89 20.66
N LEU A 186 -0.85 14.67 20.57
CA LEU A 186 -0.75 13.82 19.38
C LEU A 186 -1.37 14.49 18.15
N ILE A 187 -2.56 15.08 18.29
CA ILE A 187 -3.23 15.82 17.22
C ILE A 187 -2.34 16.98 16.74
N ASN A 188 -1.79 17.77 17.67
CA ASN A 188 -0.90 18.89 17.34
C ASN A 188 0.36 18.40 16.63
N GLN A 189 0.94 17.28 17.04
CA GLN A 189 2.10 16.68 16.35
C GLN A 189 1.76 16.33 14.90
N PHE A 190 0.62 15.67 14.64
CA PHE A 190 0.19 15.36 13.27
C PHE A 190 -0.14 16.61 12.45
N GLN A 191 -0.74 17.64 13.05
CA GLN A 191 -0.99 18.92 12.38
C GLN A 191 0.32 19.61 11.98
N ASN A 192 1.34 19.59 12.84
CA ASN A 192 2.66 20.14 12.55
C ASN A 192 3.36 19.38 11.41
N LEU A 193 3.03 18.09 11.20
CA LEU A 193 3.46 17.27 10.07
C LEU A 193 2.60 17.47 8.81
N GLY A 194 1.68 18.46 8.82
CA GLY A 194 0.82 18.79 7.67
C GLY A 194 -0.44 17.93 7.54
N SER A 195 -0.80 17.16 8.56
CA SER A 195 -2.02 16.33 8.50
C SER A 195 -3.28 17.16 8.74
N LYS A 196 -4.36 16.75 8.08
CA LYS A 196 -5.71 17.33 8.15
C LYS A 196 -6.74 16.27 8.53
N ASN A 197 -7.95 16.68 8.90
CA ASN A 197 -9.12 15.79 9.15
C ASN A 197 -8.80 14.62 10.08
N ILE A 198 -8.12 14.90 11.20
CA ILE A 198 -7.65 13.90 12.15
C ILE A 198 -8.81 13.42 13.00
N LEU A 199 -9.08 12.12 12.99
CA LEU A 199 -10.05 11.42 13.84
C LEU A 199 -9.30 10.49 14.78
N VAL A 200 -9.48 10.65 16.09
CA VAL A 200 -8.75 9.90 17.12
C VAL A 200 -9.72 9.18 18.04
N LYS A 201 -9.49 7.90 18.24
CA LYS A 201 -10.07 7.03 19.27
C LYS A 201 -8.95 6.59 20.20
N ASP A 202 -9.31 6.15 21.40
CA ASP A 202 -8.36 5.66 22.40
C ASP A 202 -8.85 4.38 23.05
N ASP A 203 -7.91 3.53 23.45
CA ASP A 203 -8.11 2.36 24.30
C ASP A 203 -6.84 2.03 25.09
N GLN A 204 -6.93 1.02 25.95
CA GLN A 204 -5.79 0.50 26.69
C GLN A 204 -5.03 -0.52 25.83
N PHE A 205 -3.70 -0.46 25.92
CA PHE A 205 -2.81 -1.40 25.25
C PHE A 205 -1.87 -2.06 26.27
N SER A 206 -1.76 -3.38 26.22
CA SER A 206 -0.84 -4.15 27.07
C SER A 206 0.25 -4.79 26.23
N ILE A 207 1.51 -4.60 26.63
CA ILE A 207 2.66 -5.30 26.05
C ILE A 207 2.88 -6.67 26.71
N LYS A 208 3.77 -7.48 26.16
CA LYS A 208 4.02 -8.85 26.63
C LYS A 208 4.55 -8.92 28.06
N SER A 209 5.36 -7.94 28.47
CA SER A 209 5.89 -7.81 29.85
C SER A 209 4.82 -7.45 30.87
N GLY A 210 3.57 -7.17 30.43
CA GLY A 210 2.42 -6.85 31.27
C GLY A 210 2.24 -5.37 31.59
N ASP A 211 3.13 -4.50 31.11
CA ASP A 211 2.97 -3.06 31.29
C ASP A 211 1.81 -2.56 30.41
N ILE A 212 1.08 -1.58 30.93
CA ILE A 212 -0.13 -1.04 30.32
C ILE A 212 0.14 0.39 29.86
N GLY A 213 -0.16 0.68 28.60
CA GLY A 213 -0.14 2.00 28.02
C GLY A 213 -1.47 2.41 27.43
N LEU A 214 -1.48 3.55 26.76
CA LEU A 214 -2.61 4.07 26.00
C LEU A 214 -2.33 3.90 24.52
N ARG A 215 -3.32 3.39 23.79
CA ARG A 215 -3.29 3.35 22.32
C ARG A 215 -4.28 4.38 21.79
N PHE A 216 -3.76 5.28 20.97
CA PHE A 216 -4.56 6.18 20.14
C PHE A 216 -4.54 5.66 18.71
N TYR A 217 -5.70 5.55 18.10
CA TYR A 217 -5.81 5.07 16.73
C TYR A 217 -6.92 5.78 15.98
N GLY A 218 -6.83 5.78 14.67
CA GLY A 218 -7.82 6.44 13.84
C GLY A 218 -7.32 6.74 12.46
N SER A 219 -7.76 7.85 11.90
CA SER A 219 -7.44 8.23 10.54
C SER A 219 -7.12 9.72 10.44
N LEU A 220 -6.31 10.06 9.45
CA LEU A 220 -5.91 11.41 9.11
C LEU A 220 -5.69 11.51 7.60
N ASP A 221 -5.69 12.73 7.08
CA ASP A 221 -5.38 13.00 5.69
C ASP A 221 -3.99 13.64 5.60
N ILE A 222 -3.09 13.04 4.81
CA ILE A 222 -1.74 13.53 4.54
C ILE A 222 -1.75 14.24 3.20
N GLU A 223 -1.23 15.47 3.16
CA GLU A 223 -1.08 16.20 1.91
C GLU A 223 0.21 15.77 1.19
N LYS A 224 0.07 15.26 -0.03
CA LYS A 224 1.19 14.88 -0.90
C LYS A 224 0.90 15.33 -2.32
N ASN A 225 1.77 16.15 -2.90
CA ASN A 225 1.62 16.69 -4.28
C ASN A 225 0.27 17.39 -4.51
N ASN A 226 -0.24 18.13 -3.53
CA ASN A 226 -1.56 18.78 -3.50
C ASN A 226 -2.77 17.83 -3.42
N ASP A 227 -2.55 16.52 -3.30
CA ASP A 227 -3.62 15.55 -3.05
C ASP A 227 -3.69 15.21 -1.56
N LEU A 228 -4.91 15.02 -1.05
CA LEU A 228 -5.15 14.53 0.31
C LEU A 228 -5.27 13.00 0.27
N ILE A 229 -4.33 12.33 0.90
CA ILE A 229 -4.29 10.88 0.98
C ILE A 229 -4.78 10.43 2.34
N ARG A 230 -5.90 9.72 2.36
CA ARG A 230 -6.43 9.12 3.59
C ARG A 230 -5.47 8.06 4.11
N SER A 231 -5.13 8.17 5.40
CA SER A 231 -4.21 7.28 6.09
C SER A 231 -4.77 6.88 7.45
N ASN A 232 -4.47 5.68 7.89
CA ASN A 232 -4.74 5.19 9.23
C ASN A 232 -3.49 5.39 10.07
N PHE A 233 -3.69 5.55 11.38
CA PHE A 233 -2.59 5.61 12.33
C PHE A 233 -2.92 4.86 13.61
N THR A 234 -1.86 4.36 14.24
CA THR A 234 -1.87 3.86 15.62
C THR A 234 -0.65 4.41 16.35
N SER A 235 -0.89 5.00 17.51
CA SER A 235 0.16 5.52 18.40
C SER A 235 -0.02 4.94 19.79
N VAL A 236 0.96 4.15 20.24
CA VAL A 236 0.98 3.57 21.58
C VAL A 236 1.90 4.40 22.45
N ILE A 237 1.36 4.93 23.54
CA ILE A 237 2.09 5.72 24.54
C ILE A 237 2.23 4.88 25.80
N LEU A 238 3.46 4.56 26.15
CA LEU A 238 3.81 3.72 27.29
C LEU A 238 4.68 4.51 28.27
N PRO A 239 4.16 4.90 29.44
CA PRO A 239 5.00 5.47 30.50
C PRO A 239 5.85 4.37 31.14
N TYR A 240 7.14 4.59 31.22
CA TYR A 240 8.08 3.66 31.83
C TYR A 240 9.19 4.41 32.58
N ASP A 241 9.26 4.22 33.92
CA ASP A 241 10.16 4.95 34.80
C ASP A 241 10.01 6.48 34.65
N LYS A 242 11.06 7.16 34.23
CA LYS A 242 11.07 8.62 34.00
C LYS A 242 10.88 9.02 32.54
N LYS A 243 10.49 8.05 31.69
CA LYS A 243 10.35 8.26 30.25
C LYS A 243 8.97 7.90 29.75
N THR A 244 8.57 8.57 28.70
CA THR A 244 7.44 8.18 27.87
C THR A 244 7.97 7.60 26.57
N ILE A 245 7.58 6.37 26.27
CA ILE A 245 7.91 5.67 25.03
C ILE A 245 6.70 5.76 24.13
N THR A 246 6.87 6.32 22.93
CA THR A 246 5.78 6.48 21.96
C THR A 246 6.14 5.72 20.70
N LEU A 247 5.34 4.71 20.36
CA LEU A 247 5.41 3.98 19.10
C LEU A 247 4.29 4.47 18.20
N THR A 248 4.62 5.09 17.06
CA THR A 248 3.64 5.59 16.09
C THR A 248 3.80 4.88 14.76
N ILE A 249 2.71 4.34 14.25
CA ILE A 249 2.60 3.68 12.94
C ILE A 249 1.59 4.47 12.12
N VAL A 250 1.94 4.81 10.87
CA VAL A 250 1.03 5.48 9.93
C VAL A 250 1.11 4.77 8.59
N TYR A 251 -0.03 4.51 7.97
CA TYR A 251 -0.10 3.85 6.67
C TYR A 251 -1.37 4.24 5.91
N ARG A 252 -1.37 4.01 4.60
CA ARG A 252 -2.50 4.37 3.74
C ARG A 252 -3.74 3.57 4.08
N ASP A 253 -4.89 4.24 4.05
CA ASP A 253 -6.19 3.58 4.25
C ASP A 253 -6.42 2.46 3.22
N ASN A 254 -7.15 1.42 3.63
CA ASN A 254 -7.46 0.24 2.84
C ASN A 254 -6.22 -0.59 2.38
N ASP A 255 -5.07 -0.43 3.03
CA ASP A 255 -3.88 -1.25 2.77
C ASP A 255 -3.85 -2.50 3.66
N ARG A 256 -4.35 -3.61 3.12
CA ARG A 256 -4.43 -4.92 3.80
C ARG A 256 -3.09 -5.50 4.24
N TYR A 257 -1.99 -5.09 3.62
CA TYR A 257 -0.64 -5.53 3.98
C TYR A 257 -0.10 -4.72 5.13
N ALA A 258 -0.39 -3.42 5.14
CA ALA A 258 -0.03 -2.53 6.21
C ALA A 258 -0.71 -2.91 7.53
N ASP A 259 -2.00 -3.29 7.52
CA ASP A 259 -2.71 -3.81 8.69
C ASP A 259 -2.00 -5.02 9.32
N LYS A 260 -1.48 -5.93 8.46
CA LYS A 260 -0.72 -7.11 8.92
C LYS A 260 0.66 -6.74 9.47
N ILE A 261 1.31 -5.73 8.88
CA ILE A 261 2.60 -5.20 9.34
C ILE A 261 2.41 -4.56 10.72
N GLU A 262 1.40 -3.70 10.86
CA GLU A 262 1.03 -3.06 12.12
C GLU A 262 0.80 -4.10 13.22
N SER A 263 -0.10 -5.05 12.99
CA SER A 263 -0.42 -6.10 13.98
C SER A 263 0.84 -6.84 14.44
N LYS A 264 1.72 -7.21 13.50
CA LYS A 264 2.95 -7.95 13.79
C LYS A 264 3.98 -7.11 14.56
N ILE A 265 4.05 -5.80 14.30
CA ILE A 265 4.89 -4.87 15.06
C ILE A 265 4.34 -4.71 16.48
N LEU A 266 3.03 -4.44 16.63
CA LEU A 266 2.40 -4.28 17.92
C LEU A 266 2.49 -5.55 18.78
N GLU A 267 2.35 -6.74 18.20
CA GLU A 267 2.55 -8.02 18.88
C GLU A 267 3.98 -8.23 19.39
N SER A 268 4.97 -7.60 18.75
CA SER A 268 6.38 -7.72 19.11
C SER A 268 6.85 -6.62 20.06
N PHE A 269 6.07 -5.55 20.23
CA PHE A 269 6.44 -4.40 21.04
C PHE A 269 6.53 -4.79 22.51
N ASP A 270 7.74 -4.72 23.07
CA ASP A 270 8.00 -5.06 24.45
C ASP A 270 9.17 -4.26 25.04
N ILE A 271 9.20 -4.13 26.37
CA ILE A 271 10.32 -3.52 27.10
C ILE A 271 11.13 -4.63 27.75
N ILE A 272 12.43 -4.65 27.47
CA ILE A 272 13.32 -5.60 28.12
C ILE A 272 13.64 -5.06 29.52
N LYS A 273 13.15 -5.74 30.54
CA LYS A 273 13.50 -5.46 31.92
C LYS A 273 14.85 -6.11 32.21
N GLU A 274 15.87 -5.31 32.51
CA GLU A 274 17.13 -5.84 33.04
C GLU A 274 16.81 -6.52 34.38
N LEU A 275 17.22 -7.80 34.50
CA LEU A 275 17.05 -8.61 35.71
C LEU A 275 18.01 -8.17 36.80
#